data_b5aa0aeb277d438511e08506f96d85d4
#
_entry.id   b5aa0aeb277d438511e08506f96d85d4
#
_cell.length_a   1.000
_cell.length_b   1.000
_cell.length_c   1.000
_cell.angle_alpha   90.00
_cell.angle_beta   90.00
_cell.angle_gamma   90.00
#
_symmetry.space_group_name_H-M   'P 1'
#
loop_
_entity.id
_entity.type
_entity.pdbx_description
1 polymer ?
#
loop_
_entity_poly.entity_id
_entity_poly.type
_entity_poly.pdbx_seq_one_letter_code
_entity_poly.pdbx_strand_id
1 'polypeptide(L)'
;MRKIAVILSVFTLVTSSCGQPAKQQKEENLNSADTLSVVDNFKMPELPNSTENELFHIQKIDSISYFSTKEKSNIPPKAGLNKITDLSQAKEMLKEQVVWGRYDEETYKMVEDEQGKIVYKVIFRNGKIVLYDYPEVGFIAYFPQEDILFLEGGHTSDIIFNLTTGAETKEVGDPEHIRYSPSKQRRLNTYYSGQSTIYFIQEKSGDEYKTTVDMESLNSASEKLIGYGIEYFLDAFWQNDTVLYFVLPYYYDEGRKETKLYYRLTLK
;
A
#
# COMPACT_ATOMS: atom_id res chain seq x y z
N MET A 1 36.06 13.30 -51.69
CA MET A 1 36.82 13.69 -50.51
C MET A 1 36.17 14.94 -49.91
N ARG A 2 35.38 14.80 -48.87
CA ARG A 2 34.87 15.91 -48.04
C ARG A 2 35.16 15.54 -46.60
N LYS A 3 36.03 16.35 -45.95
CA LYS A 3 36.39 16.21 -44.55
C LYS A 3 35.28 16.81 -43.70
N ILE A 4 34.76 16.04 -42.75
CA ILE A 4 33.85 16.50 -41.70
C ILE A 4 34.69 16.73 -40.47
N ALA A 5 34.68 17.96 -39.98
CA ALA A 5 35.35 18.36 -38.74
C ALA A 5 34.46 18.02 -37.54
N VAL A 6 34.99 17.25 -36.62
CA VAL A 6 34.39 16.96 -35.33
C VAL A 6 34.76 18.10 -34.37
N ILE A 7 33.77 18.84 -33.89
CA ILE A 7 33.96 19.86 -32.85
C ILE A 7 33.73 19.17 -31.50
N LEU A 8 34.83 19.05 -30.75
CA LEU A 8 34.81 18.54 -29.37
C LEU A 8 34.57 19.75 -28.43
N SER A 9 33.38 19.82 -27.83
CA SER A 9 33.10 20.81 -26.79
C SER A 9 33.57 20.28 -25.43
N VAL A 10 34.66 20.86 -24.91
CA VAL A 10 35.11 20.59 -23.55
C VAL A 10 34.34 21.50 -22.61
N PHE A 11 33.54 20.91 -21.71
CA PHE A 11 32.91 21.61 -20.59
C PHE A 11 33.90 21.58 -19.41
N THR A 12 34.48 22.72 -19.10
CA THR A 12 35.30 22.93 -17.90
C THR A 12 34.36 23.25 -16.72
N LEU A 13 34.34 22.37 -15.72
CA LEU A 13 33.74 22.64 -14.42
C LEU A 13 34.67 23.54 -13.62
N VAL A 14 34.24 24.77 -13.36
CA VAL A 14 34.90 25.70 -12.42
C VAL A 14 34.28 25.47 -11.04
N THR A 15 35.02 24.84 -10.14
CA THR A 15 34.71 24.78 -8.71
C THR A 15 35.21 26.02 -8.04
N SER A 16 34.33 26.95 -7.69
CA SER A 16 34.68 28.12 -6.86
C SER A 16 34.51 27.75 -5.39
N SER A 17 35.62 27.47 -4.75
CA SER A 17 35.75 27.42 -3.30
C SER A 17 35.90 28.84 -2.77
N CYS A 18 34.85 29.41 -2.15
CA CYS A 18 34.97 30.63 -1.35
C CYS A 18 35.00 30.25 0.13
N GLY A 19 36.18 30.20 0.71
CA GLY A 19 36.37 30.24 2.15
C GLY A 19 36.15 31.66 2.66
N GLN A 20 35.24 31.86 3.59
CA GLN A 20 35.16 33.07 4.41
C GLN A 20 35.67 32.78 5.82
N PRO A 21 36.44 33.70 6.43
CA PRO A 21 36.95 33.52 7.78
C PRO A 21 35.87 33.75 8.83
N ALA A 22 35.93 32.92 9.86
CA ALA A 22 35.07 33.00 11.05
C ALA A 22 35.25 34.35 11.73
N LYS A 23 34.20 35.16 11.77
CA LYS A 23 34.04 36.29 12.69
C LYS A 23 33.55 35.78 14.03
N GLN A 24 34.38 35.90 15.05
CA GLN A 24 33.98 35.82 16.45
C GLN A 24 32.89 36.83 16.71
N GLN A 25 31.65 36.35 16.95
CA GLN A 25 30.59 37.17 17.54
C GLN A 25 30.69 37.05 19.07
N LYS A 26 30.82 38.21 19.68
CA LYS A 26 30.74 38.47 21.11
C LYS A 26 29.41 37.95 21.65
N GLU A 27 29.47 37.17 22.72
CA GLU A 27 28.31 36.84 23.57
C GLU A 27 27.79 38.15 24.18
N GLU A 28 26.69 38.65 23.67
CA GLU A 28 25.81 39.56 24.42
C GLU A 28 24.82 38.75 25.21
N ASN A 29 24.98 38.75 26.51
CA ASN A 29 24.01 38.34 27.51
C ASN A 29 22.74 39.15 27.30
N LEU A 30 21.74 38.57 26.64
CA LEU A 30 20.36 39.04 26.73
C LEU A 30 19.61 38.14 27.72
N ASN A 31 19.71 38.55 29.01
CA ASN A 31 18.68 38.23 29.99
C ASN A 31 17.41 38.97 29.60
N SER A 32 16.51 38.30 28.90
CA SER A 32 15.10 38.67 28.90
C SER A 32 14.30 37.41 29.14
N ALA A 33 13.98 37.22 30.39
CA ALA A 33 12.89 36.39 30.86
C ALA A 33 11.58 36.99 30.34
N ASP A 34 11.16 36.55 29.15
CA ASP A 34 9.79 36.61 28.68
C ASP A 34 9.58 35.52 27.62
N THR A 35 9.81 34.28 28.06
CA THR A 35 9.23 33.12 27.38
C THR A 35 7.77 33.11 27.79
N LEU A 36 6.95 33.89 27.12
CA LEU A 36 5.50 33.63 27.05
C LEU A 36 5.37 32.21 26.53
N SER A 37 5.24 31.26 27.48
CA SER A 37 4.71 29.94 27.17
C SER A 37 3.29 30.18 26.63
N VAL A 38 3.18 30.34 25.34
CA VAL A 38 1.92 30.10 24.64
C VAL A 38 1.64 28.61 24.90
N VAL A 39 0.97 28.36 26.02
CA VAL A 39 0.35 27.05 26.24
C VAL A 39 -0.67 26.96 25.13
N ASP A 40 -0.29 26.24 24.10
CA ASP A 40 -1.15 25.94 22.96
C ASP A 40 -2.31 25.10 23.51
N ASN A 41 -3.34 25.78 24.02
CA ASN A 41 -4.59 25.18 24.52
C ASN A 41 -5.43 24.62 23.36
N PHE A 42 -4.76 24.13 22.30
CA PHE A 42 -5.48 23.49 21.22
C PHE A 42 -6.07 22.17 21.75
N LYS A 43 -7.34 22.23 22.09
CA LYS A 43 -8.10 21.04 22.50
C LYS A 43 -8.42 20.25 21.23
N MET A 44 -8.00 18.98 21.20
CA MET A 44 -8.40 18.05 20.14
C MET A 44 -9.93 18.07 20.00
N PRO A 45 -10.49 18.18 18.78
CA PRO A 45 -11.93 18.18 18.60
C PRO A 45 -12.57 16.92 19.18
N GLU A 46 -13.79 17.06 19.68
CA GLU A 46 -14.57 15.92 20.15
C GLU A 46 -15.01 15.09 18.96
N LEU A 47 -14.43 13.89 18.83
CA LEU A 47 -14.77 12.95 17.79
C LEU A 47 -15.87 12.00 18.27
N PRO A 48 -16.76 11.52 17.38
CA PRO A 48 -17.75 10.51 17.71
C PRO A 48 -17.09 9.24 18.29
N ASN A 49 -17.76 8.63 19.25
CA ASN A 49 -17.26 7.41 19.89
C ASN A 49 -17.59 6.14 19.12
N SER A 50 -18.55 6.20 18.21
CA SER A 50 -18.94 5.04 17.40
C SER A 50 -19.67 5.45 16.12
N THR A 51 -19.70 4.52 15.17
CA THR A 51 -20.57 4.54 13.99
C THR A 51 -21.00 3.12 13.67
N GLU A 52 -22.13 2.97 12.98
CA GLU A 52 -22.62 1.68 12.52
C GLU A 52 -23.32 1.78 11.15
N ASN A 53 -23.40 0.64 10.48
CA ASN A 53 -24.21 0.42 9.29
C ASN A 53 -24.81 -1.01 9.31
N GLU A 54 -25.31 -1.48 8.20
CA GLU A 54 -25.92 -2.83 8.09
C GLU A 54 -24.90 -3.97 8.26
N LEU A 55 -23.63 -3.72 7.91
CA LEU A 55 -22.58 -4.74 7.85
C LEU A 55 -21.76 -4.82 9.15
N PHE A 56 -21.57 -3.70 9.84
CA PHE A 56 -20.70 -3.63 11.00
C PHE A 56 -21.01 -2.45 11.94
N HIS A 57 -20.44 -2.54 13.14
CA HIS A 57 -20.35 -1.45 14.11
C HIS A 57 -18.88 -1.16 14.44
N ILE A 58 -18.48 0.11 14.39
CA ILE A 58 -17.13 0.56 14.80
C ILE A 58 -17.28 1.39 16.07
N GLN A 59 -16.43 1.09 17.07
CA GLN A 59 -16.37 1.78 18.35
C GLN A 59 -14.94 2.23 18.63
N LYS A 60 -14.78 3.49 19.05
CA LYS A 60 -13.52 4.00 19.60
C LYS A 60 -13.25 3.36 20.96
N ILE A 61 -12.00 2.99 21.17
CA ILE A 61 -11.52 2.39 22.43
C ILE A 61 -10.28 3.14 22.91
N ASP A 62 -9.87 2.90 24.15
CA ASP A 62 -8.60 3.40 24.67
C ASP A 62 -7.42 2.48 24.27
N SER A 63 -6.21 3.03 24.34
CA SER A 63 -4.99 2.30 24.00
C SER A 63 -4.73 1.11 24.93
N ILE A 64 -5.08 1.21 26.21
CA ILE A 64 -4.88 0.13 27.19
C ILE A 64 -5.72 -1.08 26.80
N SER A 65 -7.00 -0.86 26.49
CA SER A 65 -7.92 -1.89 26.00
C SER A 65 -7.41 -2.53 24.69
N TYR A 66 -6.88 -1.72 23.77
CA TYR A 66 -6.30 -2.21 22.52
C TYR A 66 -5.13 -3.16 22.78
N PHE A 67 -4.11 -2.70 23.49
CA PHE A 67 -2.88 -3.48 23.71
C PHE A 67 -3.13 -4.71 24.59
N SER A 68 -3.96 -4.61 25.64
CA SER A 68 -4.31 -5.76 26.47
C SER A 68 -5.08 -6.83 25.72
N THR A 69 -5.90 -6.43 24.74
CA THR A 69 -6.59 -7.39 23.85
C THR A 69 -5.61 -8.02 22.87
N LYS A 70 -4.71 -7.21 22.28
CA LYS A 70 -3.70 -7.70 21.34
C LYS A 70 -2.80 -8.77 21.94
N GLU A 71 -2.33 -8.56 23.18
CA GLU A 71 -1.49 -9.53 23.92
C GLU A 71 -2.21 -10.86 24.17
N LYS A 72 -3.53 -10.82 24.40
CA LYS A 72 -4.35 -12.01 24.65
C LYS A 72 -4.87 -12.68 23.37
N SER A 73 -4.77 -12.01 22.24
CA SER A 73 -5.27 -12.53 20.98
C SER A 73 -4.32 -13.56 20.38
N ASN A 74 -4.87 -14.68 19.97
CA ASN A 74 -4.14 -15.69 19.20
C ASN A 74 -3.99 -15.24 17.74
N ILE A 75 -3.13 -14.23 17.51
CA ILE A 75 -2.89 -13.69 16.17
C ILE A 75 -2.12 -14.75 15.38
N PRO A 76 -2.68 -15.26 14.27
CA PRO A 76 -1.95 -16.20 13.44
C PRO A 76 -0.62 -15.58 13.00
N PRO A 77 0.50 -16.32 13.06
CA PRO A 77 1.74 -15.81 12.52
C PRO A 77 1.55 -15.49 11.04
N LYS A 78 2.21 -14.42 10.58
CA LYS A 78 2.23 -14.11 9.15
C LYS A 78 2.79 -15.34 8.43
N ALA A 79 2.01 -15.92 7.54
CA ALA A 79 2.46 -17.06 6.75
C ALA A 79 3.75 -16.66 6.01
N GLY A 80 4.77 -17.49 6.11
CA GLY A 80 5.95 -17.34 5.27
C GLY A 80 5.54 -17.62 3.83
N LEU A 81 5.29 -16.55 3.06
CA LEU A 81 4.96 -16.67 1.66
C LEU A 81 6.21 -17.02 0.86
N ASN A 82 6.12 -18.03 0.02
CA ASN A 82 7.16 -18.29 -0.96
C ASN A 82 7.01 -17.25 -2.08
N LYS A 83 7.90 -16.25 -2.07
CA LYS A 83 7.88 -15.10 -2.99
C LYS A 83 9.06 -15.17 -3.94
N ILE A 84 8.79 -15.21 -5.23
CA ILE A 84 9.77 -15.14 -6.30
C ILE A 84 9.78 -13.73 -6.86
N THR A 85 10.90 -13.03 -6.71
CA THR A 85 11.13 -11.68 -7.24
C THR A 85 12.18 -11.65 -8.34
N ASP A 86 12.91 -12.75 -8.53
CA ASP A 86 13.84 -12.90 -9.65
C ASP A 86 13.06 -13.08 -10.94
N LEU A 87 13.26 -12.14 -11.88
CA LEU A 87 12.54 -12.13 -13.16
C LEU A 87 12.87 -13.36 -14.02
N SER A 88 14.11 -13.84 -13.98
CA SER A 88 14.52 -14.98 -14.81
C SER A 88 13.85 -16.25 -14.31
N GLN A 89 13.82 -16.44 -12.99
CA GLN A 89 13.11 -17.55 -12.37
C GLN A 89 11.59 -17.46 -12.63
N ALA A 90 11.01 -16.26 -12.52
CA ALA A 90 9.59 -16.04 -12.79
C ALA A 90 9.24 -16.37 -14.25
N LYS A 91 10.08 -15.97 -15.21
CA LYS A 91 9.91 -16.29 -16.64
C LYS A 91 9.85 -17.79 -16.91
N GLU A 92 10.75 -18.55 -16.29
CA GLU A 92 10.77 -20.01 -16.44
C GLU A 92 9.49 -20.64 -15.87
N MET A 93 9.03 -20.17 -14.69
CA MET A 93 7.85 -20.73 -14.03
C MET A 93 6.54 -20.33 -14.69
N LEU A 94 6.49 -19.14 -15.27
CA LEU A 94 5.27 -18.52 -15.83
C LEU A 94 5.23 -18.56 -17.37
N LYS A 95 6.08 -19.33 -18.01
CA LYS A 95 6.22 -19.37 -19.49
C LYS A 95 4.92 -19.62 -20.25
N GLU A 96 3.95 -20.32 -19.65
CA GLU A 96 2.63 -20.59 -20.24
C GLU A 96 1.58 -19.56 -19.83
N GLN A 97 1.83 -18.79 -18.78
CA GLN A 97 0.87 -17.84 -18.22
C GLN A 97 1.20 -16.38 -18.51
N VAL A 98 2.48 -16.06 -18.80
CA VAL A 98 2.89 -14.68 -19.05
C VAL A 98 3.67 -14.59 -20.36
N VAL A 99 3.19 -13.77 -21.27
CA VAL A 99 3.93 -13.36 -22.46
C VAL A 99 4.58 -12.01 -22.14
N TRP A 100 5.88 -11.98 -22.27
CA TRP A 100 6.69 -10.80 -22.06
C TRP A 100 6.76 -9.95 -23.31
N GLY A 101 7.05 -8.68 -23.16
CA GLY A 101 7.11 -7.76 -24.26
C GLY A 101 8.04 -6.59 -24.03
N ARG A 102 8.15 -5.77 -25.03
CA ARG A 102 8.80 -4.47 -25.03
C ARG A 102 7.95 -3.45 -25.78
N TYR A 103 8.15 -2.19 -25.47
CA TYR A 103 7.58 -1.12 -26.27
C TYR A 103 8.45 -0.89 -27.51
N ASP A 104 7.83 -0.83 -28.66
CA ASP A 104 8.47 -0.54 -29.94
C ASP A 104 8.25 0.94 -30.27
N GLU A 105 9.31 1.74 -30.17
CA GLU A 105 9.29 3.20 -30.40
C GLU A 105 9.00 3.56 -31.86
N GLU A 106 9.29 2.68 -32.81
CA GLU A 106 9.04 2.95 -34.24
C GLU A 106 7.56 2.79 -34.61
N THR A 107 6.92 1.78 -34.03
CA THR A 107 5.51 1.48 -34.30
C THR A 107 4.55 2.03 -33.23
N TYR A 108 5.07 2.53 -32.12
CA TYR A 108 4.30 2.98 -30.95
C TYR A 108 3.38 1.90 -30.38
N LYS A 109 3.85 0.65 -30.35
CA LYS A 109 3.06 -0.51 -29.90
C LYS A 109 3.86 -1.39 -28.96
N MET A 110 3.14 -2.13 -28.14
CA MET A 110 3.69 -3.27 -27.43
C MET A 110 3.88 -4.43 -28.42
N VAL A 111 5.03 -5.08 -28.36
CA VAL A 111 5.36 -6.29 -29.13
C VAL A 111 5.87 -7.38 -28.22
N GLU A 112 5.62 -8.64 -28.58
CA GLU A 112 6.16 -9.79 -27.86
C GLU A 112 7.69 -9.79 -27.93
N ASP A 113 8.33 -9.99 -26.77
CA ASP A 113 9.78 -10.08 -26.68
C ASP A 113 10.15 -10.92 -25.43
N GLU A 114 10.68 -12.12 -25.64
CA GLU A 114 11.09 -13.01 -24.55
C GLU A 114 12.14 -12.39 -23.62
N GLN A 115 12.97 -11.46 -24.11
CA GLN A 115 13.95 -10.71 -23.34
C GLN A 115 13.34 -9.48 -22.66
N GLY A 116 12.12 -9.11 -23.03
CA GLY A 116 11.38 -7.97 -22.47
C GLY A 116 11.18 -8.10 -20.97
N LYS A 117 10.98 -6.97 -20.30
CA LYS A 117 10.71 -6.91 -18.83
C LYS A 117 9.29 -6.48 -18.54
N ILE A 118 8.54 -6.10 -19.56
CA ILE A 118 7.17 -5.62 -19.48
C ILE A 118 6.24 -6.82 -19.72
N VAL A 119 5.14 -6.87 -19.00
CA VAL A 119 4.11 -7.89 -19.24
C VAL A 119 3.24 -7.43 -20.40
N TYR A 120 3.23 -8.21 -21.48
CA TYR A 120 2.40 -7.97 -22.65
C TYR A 120 1.05 -8.66 -22.55
N LYS A 121 1.04 -9.91 -22.03
CA LYS A 121 -0.19 -10.70 -21.92
C LYS A 121 -0.13 -11.65 -20.73
N VAL A 122 -1.25 -11.78 -20.02
CA VAL A 122 -1.46 -12.77 -18.97
C VAL A 122 -2.51 -13.77 -19.43
N ILE A 123 -2.17 -15.05 -19.34
CA ILE A 123 -3.02 -16.19 -19.72
C ILE A 123 -3.35 -16.94 -18.42
N PHE A 124 -4.59 -16.88 -17.99
CA PHE A 124 -5.04 -17.61 -16.81
C PHE A 124 -5.21 -19.09 -17.09
N ARG A 125 -5.09 -19.94 -16.08
CA ARG A 125 -5.24 -21.39 -16.24
C ARG A 125 -6.66 -21.80 -16.65
N ASN A 126 -7.67 -20.95 -16.42
CA ASN A 126 -9.03 -21.13 -16.89
C ASN A 126 -9.25 -20.68 -18.35
N GLY A 127 -8.21 -20.24 -19.05
CA GLY A 127 -8.25 -19.79 -20.45
C GLY A 127 -8.62 -18.31 -20.65
N LYS A 128 -8.94 -17.56 -19.58
CA LYS A 128 -9.10 -16.10 -19.68
C LYS A 128 -7.77 -15.47 -20.09
N ILE A 129 -7.83 -14.36 -20.83
CA ILE A 129 -6.64 -13.63 -21.29
C ILE A 129 -6.83 -12.15 -20.94
N VAL A 130 -5.77 -11.53 -20.43
CA VAL A 130 -5.63 -10.08 -20.31
C VAL A 130 -4.45 -9.63 -21.15
N LEU A 131 -4.66 -8.62 -21.98
CA LEU A 131 -3.66 -8.05 -22.87
C LEU A 131 -3.36 -6.61 -22.45
N TYR A 132 -2.09 -6.25 -22.43
CA TYR A 132 -1.62 -4.90 -22.17
C TYR A 132 -1.01 -4.30 -23.44
N ASP A 133 -1.58 -3.20 -23.90
CA ASP A 133 -1.13 -2.48 -25.09
C ASP A 133 -0.27 -1.24 -24.77
N TYR A 134 0.08 -1.05 -23.49
CA TYR A 134 0.91 0.05 -22.99
C TYR A 134 2.08 -0.46 -22.11
N PRO A 135 3.20 0.30 -22.05
CA PRO A 135 4.47 -0.20 -21.50
C PRO A 135 4.60 -0.06 -19.96
N GLU A 136 3.52 0.11 -19.23
CA GLU A 136 3.57 0.47 -17.80
C GLU A 136 3.35 -0.72 -16.85
N VAL A 137 3.28 -1.96 -17.37
CA VAL A 137 3.01 -3.13 -16.52
C VAL A 137 4.27 -3.94 -16.31
N GLY A 138 4.86 -3.79 -15.13
CA GLY A 138 6.08 -4.46 -14.69
C GLY A 138 5.84 -5.65 -13.78
N PHE A 139 6.77 -6.60 -13.76
CA PHE A 139 6.75 -7.73 -12.83
C PHE A 139 7.29 -7.30 -11.45
N ILE A 140 6.56 -7.63 -10.39
CA ILE A 140 6.97 -7.43 -8.99
C ILE A 140 7.27 -8.77 -8.33
N ALA A 141 6.34 -9.72 -8.35
CA ALA A 141 6.51 -11.00 -7.69
C ALA A 141 5.57 -12.08 -8.23
N TYR A 142 5.94 -13.33 -7.98
CA TYR A 142 5.06 -14.47 -8.13
C TYR A 142 5.03 -15.28 -6.82
N PHE A 143 3.85 -15.67 -6.38
CA PHE A 143 3.60 -16.48 -5.19
C PHE A 143 3.09 -17.86 -5.64
N PRO A 144 3.99 -18.85 -5.84
CA PRO A 144 3.63 -20.13 -6.48
C PRO A 144 2.67 -20.99 -5.69
N GLN A 145 2.64 -20.88 -4.36
CA GLN A 145 1.73 -21.68 -3.54
C GLN A 145 0.28 -21.22 -3.66
N GLU A 146 0.08 -19.90 -3.82
CA GLU A 146 -1.22 -19.26 -3.98
C GLU A 146 -1.60 -19.07 -5.45
N ASP A 147 -0.67 -19.34 -6.37
CA ASP A 147 -0.75 -19.07 -7.81
C ASP A 147 -1.09 -17.60 -8.11
N ILE A 148 -0.47 -16.69 -7.35
CA ILE A 148 -0.71 -15.25 -7.45
C ILE A 148 0.44 -14.57 -8.18
N LEU A 149 0.11 -13.89 -9.28
CA LEU A 149 1.00 -13.00 -10.02
C LEU A 149 0.77 -11.56 -9.56
N PHE A 150 1.83 -10.90 -9.10
CA PHE A 150 1.83 -9.52 -8.68
C PHE A 150 2.64 -8.67 -9.66
N LEU A 151 1.99 -7.69 -10.25
CA LEU A 151 2.53 -6.73 -11.19
C LEU A 151 2.34 -5.31 -10.67
N GLU A 152 3.13 -4.38 -11.18
CA GLU A 152 2.98 -2.95 -10.97
C GLU A 152 2.49 -2.28 -12.26
N GLY A 153 1.45 -1.47 -12.15
CA GLY A 153 0.94 -0.63 -13.23
C GLY A 153 1.38 0.82 -13.12
N GLY A 154 0.80 1.68 -13.93
CA GLY A 154 1.02 3.12 -13.89
C GLY A 154 0.75 3.70 -12.49
N HIS A 155 1.51 4.72 -12.09
CA HIS A 155 1.48 5.32 -10.75
C HIS A 155 1.75 4.32 -9.61
N THR A 156 2.56 3.29 -9.87
CA THR A 156 2.89 2.21 -8.92
C THR A 156 1.66 1.43 -8.40
N SER A 157 0.55 1.43 -9.17
CA SER A 157 -0.66 0.71 -8.77
C SER A 157 -0.45 -0.80 -8.79
N ASP A 158 -1.04 -1.49 -7.81
CA ASP A 158 -1.02 -2.95 -7.75
C ASP A 158 -1.94 -3.55 -8.82
N ILE A 159 -1.39 -4.48 -9.60
CA ILE A 159 -2.13 -5.34 -10.50
C ILE A 159 -1.87 -6.78 -10.05
N ILE A 160 -2.88 -7.42 -9.50
CA ILE A 160 -2.71 -8.72 -8.84
C ILE A 160 -3.71 -9.71 -9.42
N PHE A 161 -3.22 -10.87 -9.80
CA PHE A 161 -4.01 -11.94 -10.39
C PHE A 161 -3.84 -13.26 -9.64
N ASN A 162 -4.92 -13.95 -9.37
CA ASN A 162 -4.87 -15.37 -9.11
C ASN A 162 -4.98 -16.11 -10.44
N LEU A 163 -3.90 -16.73 -10.88
CA LEU A 163 -3.81 -17.35 -12.22
C LEU A 163 -4.70 -18.58 -12.37
N THR A 164 -5.02 -19.27 -11.27
CA THR A 164 -5.93 -20.43 -11.28
C THR A 164 -7.39 -20.01 -11.45
N THR A 165 -7.87 -19.06 -10.64
CA THR A 165 -9.28 -18.67 -10.61
C THR A 165 -9.63 -17.60 -11.64
N GLY A 166 -8.67 -16.80 -12.07
CA GLY A 166 -8.89 -15.62 -12.92
C GLY A 166 -9.38 -14.40 -12.14
N ALA A 167 -9.32 -14.45 -10.80
CA ALA A 167 -9.65 -13.31 -9.94
C ALA A 167 -8.57 -12.22 -10.05
N GLU A 168 -9.01 -10.97 -9.91
CA GLU A 168 -8.20 -9.78 -10.11
C GLU A 168 -7.96 -9.01 -8.79
N THR A 169 -7.18 -7.95 -8.84
CA THR A 169 -6.70 -7.14 -7.72
C THR A 169 -7.73 -6.91 -6.62
N LYS A 170 -8.97 -6.51 -6.97
CA LYS A 170 -10.03 -6.21 -6.00
C LYS A 170 -10.55 -7.44 -5.23
N GLU A 171 -10.29 -8.63 -5.75
CA GLU A 171 -10.71 -9.91 -5.16
C GLU A 171 -9.54 -10.60 -4.49
N VAL A 172 -8.33 -10.45 -5.06
CA VAL A 172 -7.11 -11.12 -4.58
C VAL A 172 -6.45 -10.32 -3.46
N GLY A 173 -6.14 -9.05 -3.71
CA GLY A 173 -5.36 -8.18 -2.83
C GLY A 173 -3.89 -8.57 -2.73
N ASP A 174 -3.10 -7.76 -2.00
CA ASP A 174 -1.68 -8.01 -1.78
C ASP A 174 -1.44 -9.13 -0.77
N PRO A 175 -0.89 -10.28 -1.18
CA PRO A 175 -0.66 -11.43 -0.30
C PRO A 175 0.21 -11.11 0.92
N GLU A 176 1.13 -10.14 0.80
CA GLU A 176 2.01 -9.76 1.90
C GLU A 176 1.32 -8.96 3.00
N HIS A 177 0.14 -8.40 2.72
CA HIS A 177 -0.60 -7.54 3.64
C HIS A 177 -1.91 -8.16 4.16
N ILE A 178 -2.23 -9.39 3.76
CA ILE A 178 -3.41 -10.10 4.26
C ILE A 178 -3.28 -10.38 5.76
N ARG A 179 -4.34 -10.08 6.51
CA ARG A 179 -4.49 -10.40 7.93
C ARG A 179 -5.67 -11.32 8.14
N TYR A 180 -5.38 -12.58 8.45
CA TYR A 180 -6.41 -13.60 8.67
C TYR A 180 -6.97 -13.53 10.08
N SER A 181 -8.27 -13.80 10.21
CA SER A 181 -8.91 -14.13 11.48
C SER A 181 -8.39 -15.47 12.01
N PRO A 182 -8.54 -15.78 13.32
CA PRO A 182 -7.97 -16.99 13.94
C PRO A 182 -8.36 -18.30 13.25
N SER A 183 -9.61 -18.44 12.81
CA SER A 183 -10.08 -19.62 12.07
C SER A 183 -9.81 -19.53 10.55
N LYS A 184 -9.28 -18.42 10.05
CA LYS A 184 -9.14 -18.09 8.64
C LYS A 184 -10.47 -18.06 7.86
N GLN A 185 -11.59 -17.90 8.56
CA GLN A 185 -12.90 -17.70 7.90
C GLN A 185 -13.02 -16.30 7.32
N ARG A 186 -12.32 -15.32 7.91
CA ARG A 186 -12.30 -13.94 7.42
C ARG A 186 -10.87 -13.42 7.28
N ARG A 187 -10.72 -12.40 6.43
CA ARG A 187 -9.45 -11.71 6.26
C ARG A 187 -9.68 -10.23 5.98
N LEU A 188 -8.83 -9.39 6.55
CA LEU A 188 -8.63 -8.02 6.10
C LEU A 188 -7.60 -8.07 4.98
N ASN A 189 -7.94 -7.51 3.85
CA ASN A 189 -7.11 -7.50 2.66
C ASN A 189 -6.91 -6.07 2.16
N THR A 190 -5.91 -5.86 1.30
CA THR A 190 -5.57 -4.54 0.79
C THR A 190 -4.87 -4.62 -0.56
N TYR A 191 -4.89 -3.51 -1.30
CA TYR A 191 -4.03 -3.25 -2.46
C TYR A 191 -3.80 -1.75 -2.61
N TYR A 192 -2.76 -1.35 -3.33
CA TYR A 192 -2.51 0.05 -3.65
C TYR A 192 -3.08 0.40 -5.03
N SER A 193 -3.91 1.46 -5.09
CA SER A 193 -4.61 1.85 -6.33
C SER A 193 -3.80 2.80 -7.23
N GLY A 194 -2.58 3.17 -6.83
CA GLY A 194 -1.79 4.24 -7.44
C GLY A 194 -2.03 5.63 -6.81
N GLN A 195 -3.06 5.77 -5.98
CA GLN A 195 -3.39 7.00 -5.26
C GLN A 195 -3.59 6.77 -3.76
N SER A 196 -4.16 5.64 -3.39
CA SER A 196 -4.46 5.30 -2.00
C SER A 196 -4.43 3.80 -1.77
N THR A 197 -4.24 3.41 -0.52
CA THR A 197 -4.38 2.03 -0.09
C THR A 197 -5.86 1.71 0.09
N ILE A 198 -6.32 0.67 -0.58
CA ILE A 198 -7.69 0.18 -0.55
C ILE A 198 -7.77 -0.95 0.46
N TYR A 199 -8.70 -0.88 1.41
CA TYR A 199 -8.96 -1.93 2.39
C TYR A 199 -10.34 -2.55 2.18
N PHE A 200 -10.44 -3.85 2.38
CA PHE A 200 -11.70 -4.59 2.30
C PHE A 200 -11.65 -5.85 3.17
N ILE A 201 -12.81 -6.30 3.61
CA ILE A 201 -12.93 -7.53 4.39
C ILE A 201 -13.59 -8.59 3.54
N GLN A 202 -13.03 -9.80 3.60
CA GLN A 202 -13.54 -10.95 2.86
C GLN A 202 -13.90 -12.08 3.82
N GLU A 203 -14.86 -12.88 3.41
CA GLU A 203 -15.29 -14.10 4.08
C GLU A 203 -15.07 -15.31 3.18
N LYS A 204 -14.64 -16.41 3.75
CA LYS A 204 -14.40 -17.65 3.04
C LYS A 204 -15.72 -18.31 2.64
N SER A 205 -15.84 -18.66 1.36
CA SER A 205 -16.98 -19.35 0.77
C SER A 205 -16.45 -20.53 -0.07
N GLY A 206 -16.48 -21.72 0.49
CA GLY A 206 -15.78 -22.87 -0.10
C GLY A 206 -14.24 -22.66 -0.06
N ASP A 207 -13.60 -22.72 -1.21
CA ASP A 207 -12.16 -22.51 -1.35
C ASP A 207 -11.78 -21.05 -1.71
N GLU A 208 -12.78 -20.19 -1.90
CA GLU A 208 -12.58 -18.79 -2.30
C GLU A 208 -12.90 -17.82 -1.16
N TYR A 209 -12.40 -16.60 -1.26
CA TYR A 209 -12.76 -15.48 -0.41
C TYR A 209 -13.60 -14.48 -1.20
N LYS A 210 -14.74 -14.07 -0.63
CA LYS A 210 -15.65 -13.08 -1.22
C LYS A 210 -15.68 -11.83 -0.36
N THR A 211 -15.65 -10.66 -0.99
CA THR A 211 -15.74 -9.37 -0.29
C THR A 211 -17.11 -9.21 0.35
N THR A 212 -17.13 -9.02 1.65
CA THR A 212 -18.33 -8.78 2.47
C THR A 212 -18.40 -7.36 3.00
N VAL A 213 -17.25 -6.69 3.16
CA VAL A 213 -17.16 -5.25 3.47
C VAL A 213 -16.18 -4.64 2.50
N ASP A 214 -16.66 -3.73 1.68
CA ASP A 214 -15.86 -3.01 0.70
C ASP A 214 -15.23 -1.72 1.28
N MET A 215 -14.35 -1.10 0.50
CA MET A 215 -13.69 0.15 0.85
C MET A 215 -14.68 1.29 1.05
N GLU A 216 -15.72 1.39 0.24
CA GLU A 216 -16.68 2.49 0.30
C GLU A 216 -17.40 2.48 1.66
N SER A 217 -17.83 1.29 2.12
CA SER A 217 -18.43 1.10 3.43
C SER A 217 -17.49 1.46 4.58
N LEU A 218 -16.20 1.07 4.48
CA LEU A 218 -15.18 1.39 5.49
C LEU A 218 -14.87 2.89 5.52
N ASN A 219 -14.71 3.53 4.36
CA ASN A 219 -14.42 4.95 4.26
C ASN A 219 -15.59 5.80 4.74
N SER A 220 -16.81 5.48 4.36
CA SER A 220 -18.02 6.18 4.85
C SER A 220 -18.14 6.12 6.38
N ALA A 221 -17.74 5.01 6.98
CA ALA A 221 -17.71 4.90 8.44
C ALA A 221 -16.57 5.73 9.05
N SER A 222 -15.39 5.72 8.44
CA SER A 222 -14.24 6.52 8.88
C SER A 222 -14.53 8.02 8.79
N GLU A 223 -15.12 8.50 7.70
CA GLU A 223 -15.52 9.90 7.54
C GLU A 223 -16.47 10.36 8.65
N LYS A 224 -17.40 9.51 9.10
CA LYS A 224 -18.28 9.81 10.25
C LYS A 224 -17.53 9.87 11.57
N LEU A 225 -16.42 9.12 11.72
CA LEU A 225 -15.65 9.03 12.96
C LEU A 225 -14.56 10.09 13.07
N ILE A 226 -13.85 10.36 11.98
CA ILE A 226 -12.65 11.22 11.98
C ILE A 226 -12.67 12.31 10.91
N GLY A 227 -13.72 12.40 10.08
CA GLY A 227 -13.87 13.46 9.08
C GLY A 227 -13.23 13.15 7.72
N TYR A 228 -12.55 12.02 7.56
CA TYR A 228 -11.93 11.60 6.29
C TYR A 228 -11.87 10.07 6.15
N GLY A 229 -11.61 9.58 4.94
CA GLY A 229 -11.48 8.16 4.64
C GLY A 229 -10.22 7.52 5.25
N ILE A 230 -10.15 6.22 5.22
CA ILE A 230 -8.98 5.46 5.71
C ILE A 230 -7.85 5.61 4.69
N GLU A 231 -6.77 6.27 5.08
CA GLU A 231 -5.56 6.33 4.27
C GLU A 231 -4.72 5.04 4.45
N TYR A 232 -4.48 4.66 5.71
CA TYR A 232 -3.79 3.41 6.07
C TYR A 232 -4.05 3.02 7.51
N PHE A 233 -3.92 1.74 7.81
CA PHE A 233 -3.89 1.25 9.18
C PHE A 233 -2.46 1.24 9.71
N LEU A 234 -2.23 1.93 10.83
CA LEU A 234 -0.95 1.84 11.56
C LEU A 234 -0.74 0.43 12.11
N ASP A 235 -1.81 -0.21 12.52
CA ASP A 235 -1.84 -1.58 13.01
C ASP A 235 -3.26 -2.14 12.91
N ALA A 236 -3.39 -3.46 12.70
CA ALA A 236 -4.68 -4.14 12.75
C ALA A 236 -4.51 -5.61 13.09
N PHE A 237 -5.44 -6.19 13.85
CA PHE A 237 -5.48 -7.61 14.16
C PHE A 237 -6.90 -8.09 14.42
N TRP A 238 -7.15 -9.36 14.16
CA TRP A 238 -8.41 -10.02 14.50
C TRP A 238 -8.34 -10.60 15.92
N GLN A 239 -9.33 -10.28 16.76
CA GLN A 239 -9.52 -10.94 18.04
C GLN A 239 -10.18 -12.32 17.85
N ASN A 240 -11.16 -12.36 16.97
CA ASN A 240 -11.89 -13.56 16.52
C ASN A 240 -12.42 -13.32 15.09
N ASP A 241 -13.26 -14.21 14.58
CA ASP A 241 -13.72 -14.11 13.19
C ASP A 241 -14.70 -12.95 12.92
N THR A 242 -15.22 -12.29 13.96
CA THR A 242 -16.16 -11.18 13.80
C THR A 242 -15.66 -9.86 14.34
N VAL A 243 -14.52 -9.83 15.06
CA VAL A 243 -14.02 -8.63 15.72
C VAL A 243 -12.61 -8.32 15.25
N LEU A 244 -12.48 -7.18 14.57
CA LEU A 244 -11.22 -6.61 14.08
C LEU A 244 -10.87 -5.37 14.93
N TYR A 245 -9.65 -5.31 15.41
CA TYR A 245 -9.06 -4.13 16.05
C TYR A 245 -8.13 -3.45 15.08
N PHE A 246 -8.15 -2.10 15.07
CA PHE A 246 -7.24 -1.34 14.20
C PHE A 246 -6.89 0.02 14.79
N VAL A 247 -5.82 0.61 14.28
CA VAL A 247 -5.31 1.93 14.67
C VAL A 247 -5.23 2.80 13.44
N LEU A 248 -5.85 3.99 13.53
CA LEU A 248 -5.76 5.02 12.50
C LEU A 248 -4.85 6.16 12.97
N PRO A 249 -4.05 6.77 12.07
CA PRO A 249 -3.50 8.08 12.32
C PRO A 249 -4.65 9.09 12.34
N TYR A 250 -4.55 10.11 13.15
CA TYR A 250 -5.46 11.25 13.15
C TYR A 250 -4.67 12.53 13.15
N TYR A 251 -4.87 13.33 12.11
CA TYR A 251 -4.20 14.59 11.90
C TYR A 251 -5.09 15.74 12.34
N TYR A 252 -4.56 16.64 13.13
CA TYR A 252 -5.26 17.81 13.63
C TYR A 252 -4.33 19.04 13.60
N ASP A 253 -4.85 20.23 13.91
CA ASP A 253 -4.09 21.48 13.82
C ASP A 253 -3.50 21.68 12.41
N GLU A 254 -4.37 21.66 11.37
CA GLU A 254 -4.01 21.78 9.96
C GLU A 254 -2.93 20.75 9.51
N GLY A 255 -2.95 19.56 10.08
CA GLY A 255 -2.00 18.49 9.78
C GLY A 255 -0.63 18.61 10.47
N ARG A 256 -0.46 19.58 11.37
CA ARG A 256 0.82 19.78 12.09
C ARG A 256 1.02 18.81 13.25
N LYS A 257 -0.05 18.22 13.75
CA LYS A 257 -0.02 17.28 14.85
C LYS A 257 -0.72 15.99 14.47
N GLU A 258 -0.15 14.88 14.92
CA GLU A 258 -0.68 13.54 14.70
C GLU A 258 -0.92 12.86 16.06
N THR A 259 -2.00 12.11 16.15
CA THR A 259 -2.26 11.18 17.24
C THR A 259 -2.77 9.85 16.71
N LYS A 260 -2.80 8.83 17.59
CA LYS A 260 -3.30 7.50 17.26
C LYS A 260 -4.68 7.31 17.84
N LEU A 261 -5.61 6.89 17.00
CA LEU A 261 -6.95 6.52 17.42
C LEU A 261 -7.14 5.02 17.29
N TYR A 262 -7.69 4.41 18.33
CA TYR A 262 -7.86 2.97 18.45
C TYR A 262 -9.32 2.62 18.30
N TYR A 263 -9.60 1.60 17.48
CA TYR A 263 -10.97 1.19 17.15
C TYR A 263 -11.15 -0.31 17.24
N ARG A 264 -12.38 -0.71 17.50
CA ARG A 264 -12.89 -2.05 17.40
C ARG A 264 -14.03 -2.08 16.38
N LEU A 265 -13.90 -2.87 15.32
CA LEU A 265 -14.96 -3.17 14.37
C LEU A 265 -15.56 -4.53 14.71
N THR A 266 -16.89 -4.59 14.82
CA THR A 266 -17.63 -5.82 15.03
C THR A 266 -18.53 -6.05 13.81
N LEU A 267 -18.32 -7.16 13.11
CA LEU A 267 -19.16 -7.58 11.97
C LEU A 267 -20.50 -8.12 12.48
N LYS A 268 -21.57 -7.85 11.72
CA LYS A 268 -22.94 -8.31 12.01
C LYS A 268 -23.26 -9.63 11.34
#